data_a6c358c041f8aef0736c294e1355429e
#
_entry.id   a6c358c041f8aef0736c294e1355429e
#
_cell.length_a   1.000
_cell.length_b   1.000
_cell.length_c   1.000
_cell.angle_alpha   90.00
_cell.angle_beta   90.00
_cell.angle_gamma   90.00
#
_symmetry.space_group_name_H-M   'P 1'
#
loop_
_entity.id
_entity.type
_entity.pdbx_description
1 polymer ?
#
loop_
_entity_poly.entity_id
_entity_poly.type
_entity_poly.pdbx_seq_one_letter_code
_entity_poly.pdbx_strand_id
1 'polypeptide(L)'
;YNVQWADSPVRIGIVPSILLNTAPYSVTYQHSIVAGMYALYYIDDILGLWIETSPLIEGYRGRLWPLEAQNKKYTTPIALGASLETGGHVFYIFATNSLQLNPTQYLAGTPEKLSPMNWHLGFCITRHL
;
A
#
# COMPACT_ATOMS: atom_id res chain seq x y z
N TYR A 1 14.75 -1.17 -1.45
CA TYR A 1 15.84 -1.37 -0.48
C TYR A 1 15.26 -1.91 0.81
N ASN A 2 15.75 -3.05 1.25
CA ASN A 2 15.44 -3.66 2.55
C ASN A 2 16.64 -3.46 3.47
N VAL A 3 16.42 -2.97 4.66
CA VAL A 3 17.42 -2.97 5.73
C VAL A 3 16.92 -3.89 6.84
N GLN A 4 17.66 -4.95 7.08
CA GLN A 4 17.48 -5.83 8.22
C GLN A 4 18.77 -5.74 9.04
N TRP A 5 18.66 -5.30 10.29
CA TRP A 5 19.76 -5.45 11.23
C TRP A 5 19.79 -6.90 11.71
N ALA A 6 20.97 -7.51 11.69
CA ALA A 6 21.16 -8.85 12.23
C ALA A 6 20.57 -8.90 13.65
N ASP A 7 19.79 -9.94 13.93
CA ASP A 7 19.11 -10.18 15.22
C ASP A 7 18.02 -9.16 15.61
N SER A 8 17.64 -8.25 14.71
CA SER A 8 16.53 -7.33 14.98
C SER A 8 15.18 -7.94 14.56
N PRO A 9 14.15 -7.85 15.40
CA PRO A 9 12.80 -8.25 15.02
C PRO A 9 12.15 -7.26 14.03
N VAL A 10 12.83 -6.16 13.66
CA VAL A 10 12.31 -5.10 12.80
C VAL A 10 12.92 -5.21 11.41
N ARG A 11 12.08 -5.15 10.38
CA ARG A 11 12.47 -4.94 8.99
C ARG A 11 11.82 -3.67 8.46
N ILE A 12 12.59 -2.84 7.77
CA ILE A 12 12.09 -1.62 7.12
C ILE A 12 12.49 -1.68 5.65
N GLY A 13 11.60 -1.31 4.77
CA GLY A 13 11.89 -1.24 3.35
C GLY A 13 11.31 0.00 2.67
N ILE A 14 11.99 0.43 1.60
CA ILE A 14 11.56 1.52 0.72
C ILE A 14 11.55 0.99 -0.70
N VAL A 15 10.45 1.22 -1.41
CA VAL A 15 10.24 0.80 -2.79
C VAL A 15 9.93 2.05 -3.62
N PRO A 16 10.94 2.69 -4.21
CA PRO A 16 10.70 3.79 -5.13
C PRO A 16 9.99 3.27 -6.38
N SER A 17 8.95 3.96 -6.81
CA SER A 17 8.14 3.56 -7.95
C SER A 17 7.85 4.77 -8.84
N ILE A 18 7.90 4.55 -10.16
CA ILE A 18 7.51 5.53 -11.17
C ILE A 18 6.26 5.00 -11.86
N LEU A 19 5.21 5.79 -11.84
CA LEU A 19 3.96 5.49 -12.52
C LEU A 19 3.85 6.36 -13.77
N LEU A 20 3.58 5.74 -14.89
CA LEU A 20 3.37 6.43 -16.16
C LEU A 20 1.89 6.26 -16.56
N ASN A 21 1.26 7.37 -16.94
CA ASN A 21 -0.15 7.40 -17.38
C ASN A 21 -1.09 6.75 -16.37
N THR A 22 -1.10 7.24 -15.15
CA THR A 22 -1.94 6.72 -14.05
C THR A 22 -3.44 6.85 -14.31
N ALA A 23 -3.84 7.74 -15.22
CA ALA A 23 -5.22 7.88 -15.66
C ALA A 23 -5.37 7.36 -17.11
N PRO A 24 -6.07 6.22 -17.33
CA PRO A 24 -6.17 5.59 -18.66
C PRO A 24 -6.88 6.46 -19.72
N TYR A 25 -7.60 7.49 -19.32
CA TYR A 25 -8.32 8.40 -20.20
C TYR A 25 -7.70 9.80 -20.27
N SER A 26 -6.50 9.99 -19.73
CA SER A 26 -5.82 11.28 -19.83
C SER A 26 -5.25 11.49 -21.23
N VAL A 27 -5.57 12.63 -21.84
CA VAL A 27 -5.01 13.07 -23.14
C VAL A 27 -3.59 13.59 -23.01
N THR A 28 -3.13 13.86 -21.77
CA THR A 28 -1.80 14.37 -21.49
C THR A 28 -0.93 13.31 -20.81
N TYR A 29 0.32 13.23 -21.23
CA TYR A 29 1.31 12.36 -20.57
C TYR A 29 1.48 12.78 -19.13
N GLN A 30 1.30 11.83 -18.21
CA GLN A 30 1.40 12.05 -16.78
C GLN A 30 2.39 11.06 -16.17
N HIS A 31 3.18 11.54 -15.24
CA HIS A 31 4.06 10.70 -14.43
C HIS A 31 3.83 11.00 -12.94
N SER A 32 4.15 10.03 -12.12
CA SER A 32 4.11 10.16 -10.67
C SER A 32 5.26 9.36 -10.05
N ILE A 33 5.94 9.98 -9.12
CA ILE A 33 7.00 9.35 -8.32
C ILE A 33 6.44 9.07 -6.94
N VAL A 34 6.46 7.81 -6.55
CA VAL A 34 5.90 7.32 -5.29
C VAL A 34 7.00 6.62 -4.50
N ALA A 35 7.07 6.86 -3.20
CA ALA A 35 7.94 6.11 -2.30
C ALA A 35 7.10 5.14 -1.47
N GLY A 36 6.93 3.91 -1.94
CA GLY A 36 6.38 2.84 -1.11
C GLY A 36 7.31 2.58 0.08
N MET A 37 6.75 2.55 1.28
CA MET A 37 7.47 2.29 2.53
C MET A 37 6.73 1.25 3.34
N TYR A 38 7.47 0.36 3.99
CA TYR A 38 6.89 -0.58 4.93
C TYR A 38 7.80 -0.78 6.14
N ALA A 39 7.17 -1.14 7.25
CA ALA A 39 7.83 -1.64 8.43
C ALA A 39 7.14 -2.92 8.87
N LEU A 40 7.94 -3.91 9.29
CA LEU A 40 7.49 -5.20 9.79
C LEU A 40 8.19 -5.46 11.12
N TYR A 41 7.43 -5.85 12.11
CA TYR A 41 7.89 -6.24 13.43
C TYR A 41 7.49 -7.68 13.74
N TYR A 42 8.46 -8.55 13.94
CA TYR A 42 8.21 -9.92 14.34
C TYR A 42 8.08 -10.00 15.88
N ILE A 43 6.93 -10.46 16.34
CA ILE A 43 6.67 -10.75 17.75
C ILE A 43 7.36 -12.05 18.13
N ASP A 44 7.27 -13.04 17.25
CA ASP A 44 7.92 -14.33 17.32
C ASP A 44 8.16 -14.89 15.90
N ASP A 45 8.56 -16.14 15.78
CA ASP A 45 8.83 -16.81 14.49
C ASP A 45 7.58 -17.03 13.63
N ILE A 46 6.41 -16.85 14.19
CA ILE A 46 5.13 -17.13 13.54
C ILE A 46 4.34 -15.85 13.28
N LEU A 47 4.36 -14.91 14.23
CA LEU A 47 3.51 -13.72 14.23
C LEU A 47 4.30 -12.45 13.94
N GLY A 48 3.91 -11.75 12.88
CA GLY A 48 4.43 -10.44 12.50
C GLY A 48 3.34 -9.38 12.47
N LEU A 49 3.68 -8.16 12.87
CA LEU A 49 2.87 -6.96 12.66
C LEU A 49 3.51 -6.09 11.59
N TRP A 50 2.71 -5.53 10.70
CA TRP A 50 3.25 -4.72 9.61
C TRP A 50 2.40 -3.49 9.33
N ILE A 51 3.05 -2.50 8.76
CA ILE A 51 2.43 -1.29 8.25
C ILE A 51 3.09 -0.92 6.92
N GLU A 52 2.30 -0.48 5.97
CA GLU A 52 2.78 0.04 4.70
C GLU A 52 2.05 1.32 4.29
N THR A 53 2.74 2.15 3.51
CA THR A 53 2.19 3.38 2.95
C THR A 53 2.93 3.73 1.67
N SER A 54 2.28 4.51 0.81
CA SER A 54 2.85 4.92 -0.49
C SER A 54 2.61 6.41 -0.75
N PRO A 55 3.35 7.29 -0.06
CA PRO A 55 3.26 8.72 -0.30
C PRO A 55 3.71 9.09 -1.71
N LEU A 56 2.97 9.99 -2.34
CA LEU A 56 3.36 10.65 -3.57
C LEU A 56 4.44 11.67 -3.26
N ILE A 57 5.59 11.54 -3.92
CA ILE A 57 6.71 12.47 -3.80
C ILE A 57 6.58 13.60 -4.82
N GLU A 58 6.29 13.23 -6.07
CA GLU A 58 6.17 14.18 -7.17
C GLU A 58 5.16 13.69 -8.20
N GLY A 59 4.52 14.61 -8.89
CA GLY A 59 3.67 14.33 -10.03
C GLY A 59 2.19 14.31 -9.66
N TYR A 60 1.43 13.54 -10.40
CA TYR A 60 -0.01 13.55 -10.41
C TYR A 60 -0.60 12.32 -9.72
N ARG A 61 -1.49 12.53 -8.75
CA ARG A 61 -2.35 11.47 -8.25
C ARG A 61 -3.49 11.24 -9.24
N GLY A 62 -3.64 9.99 -9.67
CA GLY A 62 -4.64 9.61 -10.65
C GLY A 62 -6.02 10.16 -10.31
N ARG A 63 -6.72 10.64 -11.33
CA ARG A 63 -8.15 10.95 -11.25
C ARG A 63 -8.91 9.74 -11.77
N LEU A 64 -9.67 9.09 -10.91
CA LEU A 64 -10.65 8.11 -11.36
C LEU A 64 -11.91 8.86 -11.80
N TRP A 65 -12.28 8.69 -13.03
CA TRP A 65 -13.63 9.03 -13.50
C TRP A 65 -14.65 8.16 -12.72
N PRO A 66 -15.64 8.69 -12.06
CA PRO A 66 -16.30 10.00 -12.11
C PRO A 66 -15.98 10.95 -10.93
N LEU A 67 -14.86 10.77 -10.23
CA LEU A 67 -14.52 11.53 -9.02
C LEU A 67 -14.21 13.01 -9.27
N GLU A 68 -13.94 13.39 -10.51
CA GLU A 68 -13.84 14.82 -10.89
C GLU A 68 -15.11 15.60 -10.53
N ALA A 69 -16.27 14.99 -10.71
CA ALA A 69 -17.57 15.60 -10.40
C ALA A 69 -17.80 15.78 -8.89
N GLN A 70 -17.04 15.09 -8.04
CA GLN A 70 -17.21 15.11 -6.58
C GLN A 70 -16.12 15.92 -5.85
N ASN A 71 -15.17 16.53 -6.58
CA ASN A 71 -14.07 17.33 -6.00
C ASN A 71 -13.26 16.58 -4.89
N LYS A 72 -13.23 15.25 -4.95
CA LYS A 72 -12.49 14.42 -4.00
C LYS A 72 -10.99 14.40 -4.36
N LYS A 73 -10.16 14.75 -3.40
CA LYS A 73 -8.71 14.62 -3.52
C LYS A 73 -8.29 13.20 -3.12
N TYR A 74 -7.37 12.62 -3.88
CA TYR A 74 -6.71 11.39 -3.48
C TYR A 74 -5.85 11.61 -2.24
N THR A 75 -5.90 10.66 -1.34
CA THR A 75 -5.08 10.60 -0.14
C THR A 75 -4.03 9.50 -0.26
N THR A 76 -3.03 9.55 0.60
CA THR A 76 -2.02 8.50 0.68
C THR A 76 -2.65 7.20 1.18
N PRO A 77 -2.45 6.07 0.48
CA PRO A 77 -2.90 4.79 0.96
C PRO A 77 -2.06 4.35 2.17
N ILE A 78 -2.72 3.77 3.14
CA ILE A 78 -2.10 3.16 4.32
C ILE A 78 -2.75 1.81 4.53
N ALA A 79 -1.94 0.81 4.83
CA ALA A 79 -2.39 -0.48 5.30
C ALA A 79 -1.60 -0.90 6.53
N LEU A 80 -2.24 -1.58 7.44
CA LEU A 80 -1.63 -2.17 8.62
C LEU A 80 -2.27 -3.52 8.91
N GLY A 81 -1.50 -4.47 9.42
CA GLY A 81 -2.01 -5.80 9.62
C GLY A 81 -1.09 -6.71 10.41
N ALA A 82 -1.53 -7.94 10.50
CA ALA A 82 -0.77 -9.04 11.08
C ALA A 82 -0.54 -10.13 10.04
N SER A 83 0.59 -10.79 10.12
CA SER A 83 0.95 -11.99 9.35
C SER A 83 1.14 -13.16 10.31
N LEU A 84 0.60 -14.32 9.94
CA LEU A 84 0.76 -15.57 10.65
C LEU A 84 1.42 -16.58 9.71
N GLU A 85 2.65 -16.96 10.02
CA GLU A 85 3.44 -17.92 9.24
C GLU A 85 3.29 -19.31 9.81
N THR A 86 2.82 -20.24 9.00
CA THR A 86 2.61 -21.63 9.38
C THR A 86 3.17 -22.54 8.29
N GLY A 87 4.25 -23.27 8.58
CA GLY A 87 4.76 -24.41 7.79
C GLY A 87 4.54 -24.39 6.26
N GLY A 88 4.81 -23.26 5.58
CA GLY A 88 4.67 -23.09 4.13
C GLY A 88 3.50 -22.20 3.69
N HIS A 89 2.68 -21.70 4.60
CA HIS A 89 1.66 -20.69 4.31
C HIS A 89 1.83 -19.47 5.20
N VAL A 90 1.59 -18.29 4.64
CA VAL A 90 1.49 -17.05 5.40
C VAL A 90 0.09 -16.48 5.22
N PHE A 91 -0.59 -16.30 6.32
CA PHE A 91 -1.91 -15.68 6.40
C PHE A 91 -1.73 -14.20 6.76
N TYR A 92 -2.45 -13.33 6.06
CA TYR A 92 -2.46 -11.89 6.33
C TYR A 92 -3.88 -11.46 6.66
N ILE A 93 -4.02 -10.73 7.76
CA ILE A 93 -5.25 -10.00 8.10
C ILE A 93 -4.85 -8.54 8.22
N PHE A 94 -5.55 -7.65 7.53
CA PHE A 94 -5.16 -6.25 7.50
C PHE A 94 -6.34 -5.31 7.38
N ALA A 95 -6.09 -4.07 7.75
CA ALA A 95 -6.99 -2.95 7.54
C ALA A 95 -6.29 -1.90 6.65
N THR A 96 -7.03 -1.31 5.74
CA THR A 96 -6.52 -0.29 4.80
C THR A 96 -7.59 0.74 4.50
N ASN A 97 -7.17 1.96 4.18
CA ASN A 97 -8.06 2.99 3.63
C ASN A 97 -8.20 2.89 2.10
N SER A 98 -7.67 1.85 1.46
CA SER A 98 -7.71 1.67 0.01
C SER A 98 -8.51 0.44 -0.38
N LEU A 99 -9.44 0.60 -1.33
CA LEU A 99 -10.14 -0.49 -2.00
C LEU A 99 -9.43 -0.96 -3.29
N GLN A 100 -8.31 -0.35 -3.61
CA GLN A 100 -7.61 -0.58 -4.86
C GLN A 100 -6.83 -1.90 -4.81
N LEU A 101 -7.17 -2.83 -5.68
CA LEU A 101 -6.53 -4.15 -5.79
C LEU A 101 -5.34 -4.16 -6.76
N ASN A 102 -5.35 -3.23 -7.72
CA ASN A 102 -4.26 -3.12 -8.70
C ASN A 102 -3.12 -2.29 -8.11
N PRO A 103 -1.85 -2.76 -8.19
CA PRO A 103 -0.69 -2.03 -7.67
C PRO A 103 -0.57 -0.59 -8.19
N THR A 104 -0.83 -0.37 -9.48
CA THR A 104 -0.77 0.97 -10.07
C THR A 104 -1.81 1.90 -9.45
N GLN A 105 -3.02 1.41 -9.24
CA GLN A 105 -4.09 2.19 -8.62
C GLN A 105 -3.81 2.44 -7.13
N TYR A 106 -3.31 1.44 -6.40
CA TYR A 106 -2.92 1.59 -5.01
C TYR A 106 -1.83 2.66 -4.84
N LEU A 107 -0.78 2.59 -5.66
CA LEU A 107 0.31 3.57 -5.64
C LEU A 107 -0.13 4.98 -6.07
N ALA A 108 -1.12 5.09 -6.94
CA ALA A 108 -1.68 6.37 -7.35
C ALA A 108 -2.43 7.10 -6.22
N GLY A 109 -2.86 6.36 -5.20
CA GLY A 109 -3.58 6.89 -4.05
C GLY A 109 -5.00 6.36 -3.92
N THR A 110 -5.65 6.71 -2.83
CA THR A 110 -7.03 6.31 -2.56
C THR A 110 -7.95 7.52 -2.44
N PRO A 111 -9.21 7.44 -2.91
CA PRO A 111 -10.21 8.48 -2.70
C PRO A 111 -10.68 8.57 -1.24
N GLU A 112 -10.42 7.54 -0.46
CA GLU A 112 -10.89 7.46 0.91
C GLU A 112 -9.97 8.24 1.86
N LYS A 113 -10.59 9.06 2.71
CA LYS A 113 -9.86 9.79 3.75
C LYS A 113 -9.49 8.86 4.90
N LEU A 114 -8.45 9.21 5.62
CA LEU A 114 -8.10 8.58 6.90
C LEU A 114 -9.17 8.93 7.97
N SER A 115 -10.31 8.27 7.88
CA SER A 115 -11.40 8.37 8.82
C SER A 115 -11.72 6.98 9.36
N PRO A 116 -12.09 6.82 10.62
CA PRO A 116 -12.44 5.50 11.18
C PRO A 116 -13.49 4.72 10.39
N MET A 117 -14.37 5.42 9.67
CA MET A 117 -15.43 4.82 8.87
C MET A 117 -14.98 4.35 7.47
N ASN A 118 -13.76 4.68 7.04
CA ASN A 118 -13.24 4.40 5.70
C ASN A 118 -12.15 3.32 5.71
N TRP A 119 -12.10 2.51 6.74
CA TRP A 119 -11.19 1.38 6.80
C TRP A 119 -11.87 0.12 6.28
N HIS A 120 -11.16 -0.61 5.44
CA HIS A 120 -11.58 -1.86 4.84
C HIS A 120 -10.72 -2.99 5.38
N LEU A 121 -11.35 -4.09 5.73
CA LEU A 121 -10.64 -5.30 6.16
C LEU A 121 -10.31 -6.16 4.95
N GLY A 122 -9.09 -6.66 4.92
CA GLY A 122 -8.61 -7.57 3.90
C GLY A 122 -8.02 -8.84 4.51
N PHE A 123 -8.03 -9.89 3.72
CA PHE A 123 -7.43 -11.17 4.04
C PHE A 123 -6.68 -11.70 2.81
N CYS A 124 -5.50 -12.24 3.02
CA CYS A 124 -4.70 -12.86 1.97
C CYS A 124 -3.99 -14.11 2.50
N ILE A 125 -3.78 -15.08 1.63
CA ILE A 125 -2.95 -16.26 1.92
C ILE A 125 -1.89 -16.34 0.83
N THR A 126 -0.64 -16.49 1.23
CA THR A 126 0.48 -16.80 0.33
C THR A 126 1.07 -18.15 0.71
N ARG A 127 1.61 -18.87 -0.28
CA ARG A 127 2.31 -20.12 -0.08
C ARG A 127 3.76 -19.98 -0.52
N HIS A 128 4.67 -20.40 0.34
CA HIS A 128 6.06 -20.62 -0.05
C HIS A 128 6.17 -22.00 -0.71
N LEU A 129 6.71 -22.01 -1.93
CA LEU A 129 6.99 -23.23 -2.70
C LEU A 129 8.42 -23.65 -2.50
#